data_5386862666e1fc44517b942efe7a1f75
#
_entry.id   5386862666e1fc44517b942efe7a1f75
#
_cell.length_a   1.000
_cell.length_b   1.000
_cell.length_c   1.000
_cell.angle_alpha   90.00
_cell.angle_beta   90.00
_cell.angle_gamma   90.00
#
_symmetry.space_group_name_H-M   'P 1'
#
loop_
_entity.id
_entity.type
_entity.pdbx_description
1 polymer ?
#
loop_
_entity_poly.entity_id
_entity_poly.type
_entity_poly.pdbx_seq_one_letter_code
_entity_poly.pdbx_strand_id
1 'polypeptide(L)'
;MATRGRKPLPTALKALEGDRGKGRRPLNKDEPVPPQDNVKCPSWLMPEAKKEWKWLASSLIAMGILTEHDMEAFAGYCQAYARWREAEEFLSKHGTIFKTPSGYVQQVPQVSIAMQNLKIMQSFCSEFGLTPSSRARLYANTGEKGNDDDPMESVLKGGWQDVQ
;
A
#
# COMPACT_ATOMS: atom_id res chain seq x y z
N MET A 1 -11.67 17.19 -10.74
CA MET A 1 -10.57 18.15 -11.02
C MET A 1 -9.26 17.56 -10.47
N ALA A 2 -8.24 17.36 -11.31
CA ALA A 2 -6.94 16.86 -10.85
C ALA A 2 -6.23 17.99 -10.09
N THR A 3 -6.02 17.81 -8.79
CA THR A 3 -5.24 18.73 -7.97
C THR A 3 -3.76 18.59 -8.30
N ARG A 4 -3.14 19.64 -8.86
CA ARG A 4 -1.68 19.72 -9.03
C ARG A 4 -1.02 19.79 -7.66
N GLY A 5 -0.12 18.86 -7.36
CA GLY A 5 0.67 18.88 -6.13
C GLY A 5 0.75 17.51 -5.46
N ARG A 6 1.47 17.47 -4.33
CA ARG A 6 1.60 16.26 -3.50
C ARG A 6 0.23 15.89 -2.92
N LYS A 7 -0.15 14.60 -2.98
CA LYS A 7 -1.37 14.10 -2.34
C LYS A 7 -1.45 14.57 -0.88
N PRO A 8 -2.62 15.03 -0.39
CA PRO A 8 -2.77 15.45 1.00
C PRO A 8 -2.52 14.25 1.93
N LEU A 9 -1.84 14.52 3.03
CA LEU A 9 -1.65 13.52 4.09
C LEU A 9 -2.96 13.36 4.88
N PRO A 10 -3.34 12.14 5.28
CA PRO A 10 -4.46 11.90 6.20
C PRO A 10 -4.35 12.72 7.48
N THR A 11 -5.49 13.07 8.06
CA THR A 11 -5.55 13.95 9.25
C THR A 11 -4.86 13.34 10.46
N ALA A 12 -4.96 12.02 10.63
CA ALA A 12 -4.26 11.30 11.68
C ALA A 12 -2.72 11.47 11.60
N LEU A 13 -2.14 11.41 10.39
CA LEU A 13 -0.71 11.67 10.16
C LEU A 13 -0.32 13.11 10.52
N LYS A 14 -1.16 14.08 10.16
CA LYS A 14 -0.92 15.48 10.49
C LYS A 14 -0.96 15.73 11.99
N ALA A 15 -1.84 15.03 12.71
CA ALA A 15 -1.95 15.14 14.16
C ALA A 15 -0.68 14.64 14.87
N LEU A 16 -0.10 13.53 14.39
CA LEU A 16 1.14 12.95 14.96
C LEU A 16 2.39 13.79 14.67
N GLU A 17 2.43 14.51 13.55
CA GLU A 17 3.55 15.40 13.24
C GLU A 17 3.64 16.61 14.20
N GLY A 18 2.66 16.81 15.07
CA GLY A 18 2.59 17.89 16.05
C GLY A 18 2.45 19.28 15.39
N ASP A 19 2.21 20.28 16.20
CA ASP A 19 2.08 21.67 15.77
C ASP A 19 3.47 22.32 15.58
N ARG A 20 4.06 22.11 14.40
CA ARG A 20 5.37 22.68 14.05
C ARG A 20 5.21 24.06 13.41
N GLY A 21 4.64 25.03 14.13
CA GLY A 21 4.74 26.44 13.79
C GLY A 21 3.55 27.09 13.09
N LYS A 22 3.54 28.42 13.12
CA LYS A 22 2.52 29.33 12.59
C LYS A 22 2.29 29.10 11.08
N GLY A 23 1.05 28.76 10.71
CA GLY A 23 0.62 28.68 9.30
C GLY A 23 0.11 27.33 8.84
N ARG A 24 -0.01 26.33 9.69
CA ARG A 24 -0.59 25.02 9.33
C ARG A 24 -2.10 25.11 9.12
N ARG A 25 -2.58 24.46 8.05
CA ARG A 25 -4.02 24.30 7.84
C ARG A 25 -4.62 23.51 8.99
N PRO A 26 -5.82 23.88 9.50
CA PRO A 26 -6.47 23.14 10.57
C PRO A 26 -6.65 21.68 10.19
N LEU A 27 -6.57 20.80 11.20
CA LEU A 27 -6.82 19.38 11.03
C LEU A 27 -8.28 19.17 10.63
N ASN A 28 -8.51 18.36 9.60
CA ASN A 28 -9.86 17.93 9.25
C ASN A 28 -10.32 16.88 10.27
N LYS A 29 -11.10 17.29 11.27
CA LYS A 29 -11.61 16.39 12.32
C LYS A 29 -12.76 15.50 11.82
N ASP A 30 -13.33 15.83 10.66
CA ASP A 30 -14.47 15.14 10.06
C ASP A 30 -14.04 14.23 8.89
N GLU A 31 -12.79 13.75 8.91
CA GLU A 31 -12.35 12.77 7.93
C GLU A 31 -13.13 11.45 8.13
N PRO A 32 -13.90 11.00 7.12
CA PRO A 32 -14.72 9.79 7.27
C PRO A 32 -13.83 8.55 7.44
N VAL A 33 -14.14 7.75 8.45
CA VAL A 33 -13.54 6.43 8.66
C VAL A 33 -14.52 5.39 8.13
N PRO A 34 -14.23 4.74 7.00
CA PRO A 34 -15.12 3.73 6.43
C PRO A 34 -15.20 2.47 7.33
N PRO A 35 -16.35 1.77 7.36
CA PRO A 35 -16.50 0.52 8.10
C PRO A 35 -15.61 -0.59 7.52
N GLN A 36 -15.22 -1.55 8.38
CA GLN A 36 -14.34 -2.68 8.03
C GLN A 36 -15.08 -4.04 8.04
N ASP A 37 -16.35 -4.06 8.42
CA ASP A 37 -17.06 -5.28 8.79
C ASP A 37 -17.44 -6.20 7.62
N ASN A 38 -17.53 -5.69 6.39
CA ASN A 38 -18.02 -6.42 5.22
C ASN A 38 -17.02 -6.60 4.08
N VAL A 39 -15.74 -6.65 4.37
CA VAL A 39 -14.71 -6.88 3.35
C VAL A 39 -14.77 -8.33 2.84
N LYS A 40 -15.35 -8.53 1.64
CA LYS A 40 -15.53 -9.84 1.03
C LYS A 40 -14.81 -9.96 -0.30
N CYS A 41 -14.23 -11.14 -0.54
CA CYS A 41 -13.58 -11.43 -1.82
C CYS A 41 -14.59 -11.44 -2.98
N PRO A 42 -14.41 -10.60 -4.01
CA PRO A 42 -15.28 -10.61 -5.18
C PRO A 42 -15.30 -11.95 -5.91
N SER A 43 -16.50 -12.39 -6.33
CA SER A 43 -16.68 -13.70 -6.99
C SER A 43 -16.06 -13.79 -8.39
N TRP A 44 -15.93 -12.65 -9.07
CA TRP A 44 -15.43 -12.53 -10.44
C TRP A 44 -13.91 -12.59 -10.59
N LEU A 45 -13.15 -12.54 -9.49
CA LEU A 45 -11.69 -12.62 -9.53
C LEU A 45 -11.20 -13.96 -10.09
N MET A 46 -10.05 -13.92 -10.78
CA MET A 46 -9.34 -15.14 -11.21
C MET A 46 -8.95 -16.02 -10.01
N PRO A 47 -8.82 -17.34 -10.19
CA PRO A 47 -8.47 -18.25 -9.09
C PRO A 47 -7.20 -17.84 -8.34
N GLU A 48 -6.14 -17.43 -9.06
CA GLU A 48 -4.90 -16.95 -8.46
C GLU A 48 -5.07 -15.61 -7.73
N ALA A 49 -5.89 -14.71 -8.27
CA ALA A 49 -6.24 -13.46 -7.60
C ALA A 49 -7.00 -13.70 -6.29
N LYS A 50 -7.89 -14.71 -6.24
CA LYS A 50 -8.58 -15.11 -5.00
C LYS A 50 -7.63 -15.67 -3.94
N LYS A 51 -6.57 -16.37 -4.34
CA LYS A 51 -5.54 -16.87 -3.41
C LYS A 51 -4.77 -15.69 -2.82
N GLU A 52 -4.36 -14.75 -3.66
CA GLU A 52 -3.66 -13.53 -3.24
C GLU A 52 -4.53 -12.68 -2.30
N TRP A 53 -5.81 -12.51 -2.64
CA TRP A 53 -6.79 -11.86 -1.78
C TRP A 53 -6.85 -12.49 -0.38
N LYS A 54 -7.04 -13.80 -0.30
CA LYS A 54 -7.13 -14.52 0.98
C LYS A 54 -5.87 -14.38 1.82
N TRP A 55 -4.72 -14.35 1.17
CA TRP A 55 -3.43 -14.23 1.86
C TRP A 55 -3.22 -12.84 2.46
N LEU A 56 -3.51 -11.76 1.71
CA LEU A 56 -3.23 -10.40 2.14
C LEU A 56 -4.37 -9.74 2.91
N ALA A 57 -5.64 -10.02 2.58
CA ALA A 57 -6.79 -9.31 3.11
C ALA A 57 -6.86 -9.35 4.64
N SER A 58 -6.64 -10.53 5.25
CA SER A 58 -6.68 -10.68 6.70
C SER A 58 -5.68 -9.77 7.41
N SER A 59 -4.46 -9.67 6.88
CA SER A 59 -3.41 -8.81 7.42
C SER A 59 -3.75 -7.32 7.26
N LEU A 60 -4.24 -6.93 6.09
CA LEU A 60 -4.60 -5.53 5.80
C LEU A 60 -5.82 -5.06 6.61
N ILE A 61 -6.79 -5.93 6.84
CA ILE A 61 -7.94 -5.66 7.72
C ILE A 61 -7.46 -5.49 9.16
N ALA A 62 -6.62 -6.42 9.67
CA ALA A 62 -6.07 -6.33 11.02
C ALA A 62 -5.25 -5.04 11.25
N MET A 63 -4.60 -4.53 10.22
CA MET A 63 -3.88 -3.25 10.26
C MET A 63 -4.79 -2.02 10.04
N GLY A 64 -6.09 -2.20 9.84
CA GLY A 64 -7.02 -1.10 9.58
C GLY A 64 -6.82 -0.38 8.23
N ILE A 65 -6.11 -1.00 7.30
CA ILE A 65 -5.78 -0.41 5.99
C ILE A 65 -6.86 -0.71 4.95
N LEU A 66 -7.40 -1.93 4.98
CA LEU A 66 -8.41 -2.38 4.03
C LEU A 66 -9.81 -2.20 4.61
N THR A 67 -10.59 -1.34 3.98
CA THR A 67 -11.98 -1.03 4.33
C THR A 67 -12.93 -1.48 3.23
N GLU A 68 -14.24 -1.38 3.48
CA GLU A 68 -15.26 -1.69 2.46
C GLU A 68 -15.10 -0.85 1.18
N HIS A 69 -14.67 0.40 1.31
CA HIS A 69 -14.48 1.30 0.17
C HIS A 69 -13.23 0.96 -0.67
N ASP A 70 -12.27 0.25 -0.09
CA ASP A 70 -11.02 -0.10 -0.74
C ASP A 70 -11.07 -1.45 -1.45
N MET A 71 -12.20 -2.20 -1.32
CA MET A 71 -12.35 -3.55 -1.87
C MET A 71 -12.06 -3.62 -3.37
N GLU A 72 -12.61 -2.68 -4.15
CA GLU A 72 -12.45 -2.67 -5.61
C GLU A 72 -11.01 -2.36 -6.01
N ALA A 73 -10.36 -1.44 -5.31
CA ALA A 73 -8.96 -1.10 -5.53
C ALA A 73 -8.06 -2.30 -5.20
N PHE A 74 -8.31 -2.97 -4.09
CA PHE A 74 -7.57 -4.17 -3.69
C PHE A 74 -7.86 -5.37 -4.62
N ALA A 75 -9.09 -5.51 -5.11
CA ALA A 75 -9.44 -6.49 -6.15
C ALA A 75 -8.64 -6.24 -7.45
N GLY A 76 -8.47 -4.97 -7.83
CA GLY A 76 -7.63 -4.55 -8.96
C GLY A 76 -6.17 -4.99 -8.78
N TYR A 77 -5.60 -4.81 -7.59
CA TYR A 77 -4.26 -5.31 -7.25
C TYR A 77 -4.16 -6.84 -7.41
N CYS A 78 -5.07 -7.59 -6.78
CA CYS A 78 -5.06 -9.05 -6.84
C CYS A 78 -5.21 -9.57 -8.28
N GLN A 79 -6.05 -8.92 -9.09
CA GLN A 79 -6.24 -9.26 -10.49
C GLN A 79 -5.00 -8.95 -11.34
N ALA A 80 -4.31 -7.83 -11.07
CA ALA A 80 -3.05 -7.49 -11.72
C ALA A 80 -1.96 -8.51 -11.36
N TYR A 81 -1.89 -8.95 -10.11
CA TYR A 81 -0.99 -10.01 -9.65
C TYR A 81 -1.23 -11.32 -10.43
N ALA A 82 -2.48 -11.76 -10.54
CA ALA A 82 -2.80 -13.00 -11.25
C ALA A 82 -2.39 -12.94 -12.73
N ARG A 83 -2.66 -11.81 -13.42
CA ARG A 83 -2.28 -11.60 -14.82
C ARG A 83 -0.77 -11.50 -15.02
N TRP A 84 -0.08 -10.81 -14.09
CA TRP A 84 1.37 -10.74 -14.12
C TRP A 84 1.97 -12.12 -13.99
N ARG A 85 1.53 -12.91 -13.03
CA ARG A 85 2.01 -14.26 -12.79
C ARG A 85 1.77 -15.18 -13.99
N GLU A 86 0.56 -15.16 -14.57
CA GLU A 86 0.23 -15.92 -15.79
C GLU A 86 1.15 -15.55 -16.96
N ALA A 87 1.40 -14.25 -17.15
CA ALA A 87 2.29 -13.77 -18.19
C ALA A 87 3.75 -14.23 -17.97
N GLU A 88 4.27 -14.18 -16.73
CA GLU A 88 5.61 -14.66 -16.38
C GLU A 88 5.74 -16.17 -16.53
N GLU A 89 4.72 -16.95 -16.17
CA GLU A 89 4.68 -18.40 -16.38
C GLU A 89 4.69 -18.74 -17.87
N PHE A 90 4.01 -17.95 -18.70
CA PHE A 90 4.06 -18.12 -20.15
C PHE A 90 5.45 -17.79 -20.69
N LEU A 91 6.04 -16.66 -20.30
CA LEU A 91 7.35 -16.22 -20.76
C LEU A 91 8.48 -17.18 -20.37
N SER A 92 8.38 -17.77 -19.18
CA SER A 92 9.36 -18.77 -18.72
C SER A 92 9.36 -20.05 -19.58
N LYS A 93 8.20 -20.41 -20.16
CA LYS A 93 8.03 -21.59 -21.02
C LYS A 93 8.35 -21.33 -22.48
N HIS A 94 8.00 -20.15 -22.99
CA HIS A 94 8.02 -19.86 -24.44
C HIS A 94 9.08 -18.81 -24.85
N GLY A 95 9.71 -18.16 -23.85
CA GLY A 95 10.65 -17.07 -24.11
C GLY A 95 9.97 -15.74 -24.41
N THR A 96 10.79 -14.69 -24.58
CA THR A 96 10.33 -13.29 -24.74
C THR A 96 10.18 -12.84 -26.18
N ILE A 97 10.71 -13.62 -27.13
CA ILE A 97 10.70 -13.29 -28.57
C ILE A 97 10.24 -14.49 -29.39
N PHE A 98 9.62 -14.21 -30.50
CA PHE A 98 9.29 -15.22 -31.53
C PHE A 98 9.67 -14.75 -32.94
N LYS A 99 9.90 -15.69 -33.82
CA LYS A 99 10.14 -15.42 -35.25
C LYS A 99 8.86 -15.66 -36.04
N THR A 100 8.47 -14.68 -36.84
CA THR A 100 7.36 -14.85 -37.77
C THR A 100 7.79 -15.75 -38.97
N PRO A 101 6.84 -16.34 -39.70
CA PRO A 101 7.16 -17.12 -40.89
C PRO A 101 8.02 -16.36 -41.94
N SER A 102 7.92 -15.03 -41.97
CA SER A 102 8.73 -14.15 -42.79
C SER A 102 10.16 -13.90 -42.28
N GLY A 103 10.54 -14.52 -41.13
CA GLY A 103 11.87 -14.36 -40.52
C GLY A 103 12.01 -13.14 -39.60
N TYR A 104 10.96 -12.31 -39.49
CA TYR A 104 11.00 -11.13 -38.62
C TYR A 104 10.88 -11.51 -37.14
N VAL A 105 11.72 -10.89 -36.30
CA VAL A 105 11.74 -11.14 -34.82
C VAL A 105 10.84 -10.14 -34.14
N GLN A 106 9.89 -10.65 -33.33
CA GLN A 106 8.96 -9.84 -32.57
C GLN A 106 8.98 -10.25 -31.13
N GLN A 107 8.67 -9.28 -30.27
CA GLN A 107 8.46 -9.52 -28.83
C GLN A 107 7.08 -10.14 -28.60
N VAL A 108 7.02 -11.13 -27.71
CA VAL A 108 5.77 -11.76 -27.29
C VAL A 108 4.91 -10.74 -26.53
N PRO A 109 3.58 -10.62 -26.83
CA PRO A 109 2.70 -9.67 -26.15
C PRO A 109 2.68 -9.80 -24.62
N GLN A 110 2.93 -10.99 -24.10
CA GLN A 110 2.97 -11.26 -22.65
C GLN A 110 4.03 -10.44 -21.92
N VAL A 111 5.12 -10.03 -22.57
CA VAL A 111 6.11 -9.13 -21.96
C VAL A 111 5.48 -7.77 -21.61
N SER A 112 4.71 -7.21 -22.54
CA SER A 112 4.01 -5.94 -22.28
C SER A 112 2.95 -6.09 -21.21
N ILE A 113 2.21 -7.20 -21.20
CA ILE A 113 1.19 -7.52 -20.17
C ILE A 113 1.87 -7.63 -18.80
N ALA A 114 2.97 -8.36 -18.68
CA ALA A 114 3.71 -8.50 -17.43
C ALA A 114 4.19 -7.14 -16.91
N MET A 115 4.83 -6.33 -17.76
CA MET A 115 5.32 -5.02 -17.36
C MET A 115 4.21 -4.05 -16.94
N GLN A 116 3.07 -4.04 -17.63
CA GLN A 116 1.93 -3.19 -17.29
C GLN A 116 1.32 -3.57 -15.94
N ASN A 117 1.09 -4.88 -15.72
CA ASN A 117 0.53 -5.34 -14.46
C ASN A 117 1.49 -5.13 -13.30
N LEU A 118 2.81 -5.30 -13.50
CA LEU A 118 3.81 -4.99 -12.48
C LEU A 118 3.77 -3.51 -12.06
N LYS A 119 3.62 -2.57 -13.01
CA LYS A 119 3.48 -1.14 -12.71
C LYS A 119 2.20 -0.86 -11.91
N ILE A 120 1.08 -1.50 -12.27
CA ILE A 120 -0.18 -1.39 -11.52
C ILE A 120 0.02 -1.88 -10.09
N MET A 121 0.63 -3.06 -9.90
CA MET A 121 0.94 -3.61 -8.58
C MET A 121 1.82 -2.67 -7.75
N GLN A 122 2.88 -2.09 -8.34
CA GLN A 122 3.76 -1.14 -7.66
C GLN A 122 3.00 0.09 -7.15
N SER A 123 2.05 0.61 -7.94
CA SER A 123 1.19 1.72 -7.51
C SER A 123 0.36 1.34 -6.28
N PHE A 124 -0.34 0.22 -6.34
CA PHE A 124 -1.15 -0.26 -5.21
C PHE A 124 -0.31 -0.64 -3.99
N CYS A 125 0.87 -1.25 -4.17
CA CYS A 125 1.78 -1.55 -3.07
C CYS A 125 2.15 -0.30 -2.25
N SER A 126 2.30 0.84 -2.91
CA SER A 126 2.59 2.10 -2.22
C SER A 126 1.39 2.66 -1.45
N GLU A 127 0.16 2.39 -1.91
CA GLU A 127 -1.07 2.86 -1.29
C GLU A 127 -1.52 1.98 -0.12
N PHE A 128 -1.44 0.65 -0.28
CA PHE A 128 -1.80 -0.33 0.76
C PHE A 128 -0.68 -0.63 1.76
N GLY A 129 0.41 0.11 1.77
CA GLY A 129 1.48 -0.11 2.74
C GLY A 129 2.25 -1.42 2.57
N LEU A 130 2.25 -2.01 1.37
CA LEU A 130 2.94 -3.27 1.11
C LEU A 130 4.46 -3.12 0.93
N THR A 131 4.96 -1.89 0.80
CA THR A 131 6.41 -1.62 0.78
C THR A 131 6.92 -1.18 2.15
N PRO A 132 8.20 -1.44 2.50
CA PRO A 132 8.77 -0.99 3.77
C PRO A 132 8.61 0.53 3.99
N SER A 133 8.84 1.34 2.96
CA SER A 133 8.70 2.81 3.04
C SER A 133 7.25 3.27 3.22
N SER A 134 6.28 2.59 2.61
CA SER A 134 4.87 2.90 2.80
C SER A 134 4.37 2.40 4.16
N ARG A 135 4.84 1.25 4.64
CA ARG A 135 4.58 0.78 6.02
C ARG A 135 5.07 1.76 7.06
N ALA A 136 6.31 2.22 6.96
CA ALA A 136 6.84 3.21 7.91
C ALA A 136 5.96 4.47 7.98
N ARG A 137 5.38 4.89 6.84
CA ARG A 137 4.40 5.99 6.81
C ARG A 137 3.06 5.66 7.45
N LEU A 138 2.62 4.40 7.37
CA LEU A 138 1.36 3.93 7.97
C LEU A 138 1.52 3.66 9.47
N TYR A 139 2.64 3.05 9.90
CA TYR A 139 2.93 2.83 11.33
C TYR A 139 3.09 4.14 12.11
N ALA A 140 3.68 5.15 11.51
CA ALA A 140 3.66 6.50 12.08
C ALA A 140 2.23 7.04 12.29
N ASN A 141 1.22 6.38 11.73
CA ASN A 141 -0.18 6.77 11.74
C ASN A 141 -1.06 5.96 12.71
N THR A 142 -0.71 4.71 13.00
CA THR A 142 -1.51 3.84 13.87
C THR A 142 -1.23 4.05 15.36
N GLY A 143 -0.39 5.05 15.72
CA GLY A 143 -0.14 5.45 17.11
C GLY A 143 -0.34 4.30 18.08
N GLU A 144 0.52 3.30 18.10
CA GLU A 144 0.73 2.63 19.37
C GLU A 144 1.04 3.75 20.34
N LYS A 145 0.13 3.96 21.30
CA LYS A 145 0.45 4.72 22.52
C LYS A 145 1.78 4.17 22.96
N GLY A 146 2.84 4.96 22.72
CA GLY A 146 4.14 4.60 23.20
C GLY A 146 3.95 4.19 24.64
N ASN A 147 4.37 2.99 24.98
CA ASN A 147 4.62 2.67 26.35
C ASN A 147 5.41 3.84 26.89
N ASP A 148 4.92 4.44 27.98
CA ASP A 148 5.61 5.52 28.73
C ASP A 148 6.97 5.08 29.28
N ASP A 149 7.49 3.96 28.84
CA ASP A 149 8.81 3.39 29.12
C ASP A 149 9.78 3.56 27.92
N ASP A 150 9.82 4.74 27.30
CA ASP A 150 10.98 5.07 26.48
C ASP A 150 12.17 5.37 27.40
N PRO A 151 13.21 4.50 27.42
CA PRO A 151 14.38 4.71 28.27
C PRO A 151 15.07 6.07 27.99
N MET A 152 14.88 6.63 26.80
CA MET A 152 15.43 7.92 26.40
C MET A 152 14.67 9.09 27.04
N GLU A 153 13.35 8.96 27.21
CA GLU A 153 12.53 9.99 27.85
C GLU A 153 12.77 10.06 29.36
N SER A 154 13.02 8.91 29.99
CA SER A 154 13.41 8.84 31.41
C SER A 154 14.79 9.49 31.66
N VAL A 155 15.73 9.36 30.74
CA VAL A 155 17.06 10.02 30.81
C VAL A 155 16.93 11.53 30.60
N LEU A 156 16.05 11.99 29.72
CA LEU A 156 15.84 13.43 29.48
C LEU A 156 15.07 14.12 30.62
N LYS A 157 14.19 13.41 31.32
CA LYS A 157 13.45 13.94 32.48
C LYS A 157 14.20 13.85 33.80
N GLY A 158 15.22 12.95 33.91
CA GLY A 158 15.97 12.67 35.14
C GLY A 158 17.31 13.39 35.29
N GLY A 159 17.80 14.14 34.36
CA GLY A 159 19.20 14.50 34.30
C GLY A 159 19.58 15.97 34.40
N TRP A 160 19.09 16.80 35.34
CA TRP A 160 19.71 18.11 35.66
C TRP A 160 19.39 18.67 37.06
N GLN A 161 19.09 17.82 38.04
CA GLN A 161 18.76 18.33 39.40
C GLN A 161 19.76 18.02 40.49
N ASP A 162 20.90 17.40 40.22
CA ASP A 162 21.91 17.18 41.28
C ASP A 162 23.32 17.57 40.81
N VAL A 163 23.58 18.86 40.69
CA VAL A 163 24.93 19.46 40.84
C VAL A 163 24.78 20.79 41.57
N GLN A 164 24.76 20.72 42.91
CA GLN A 164 25.22 21.79 43.77
C GLN A 164 26.30 21.26 44.68
#